data_732332e8707484f522fcd3b9dd8a79af
#
_entry.id   732332e8707484f522fcd3b9dd8a79af
#
_cell.length_a   1.000
_cell.length_b   1.000
_cell.length_c   1.000
_cell.angle_alpha   90.00
_cell.angle_beta   90.00
_cell.angle_gamma   90.00
#
_symmetry.space_group_name_H-M   'P 1'
#
loop_
_entity.id
_entity.type
_entity.pdbx_description
1 polymer ?
#
loop_
_entity_poly.entity_id
_entity_poly.type
_entity_poly.pdbx_seq_one_letter_code
_entity_poly.pdbx_strand_id
1 'polypeptide(L)'
;MKKSFFFYILFILIASCNQNEKTSTDKNDTGSFIDSNTLGLPVTNPDMEDDSVFADGSKPSPWDVAGITNVFALKIFIKDLQYMVANDNTEEISKLIRYPLNSTIKTKSDFLAGYNKIITPKVKDAVAKANLRQIFRNYKGVMIGDGAVWIAQEGKDFKIIAINS
;
A
#
# COMPACT_ATOMS: atom_id res chain seq x y z
N MET A 1 -5.16 28.02 -48.83
CA MET A 1 -4.27 27.01 -49.41
C MET A 1 -4.29 25.80 -48.49
N LYS A 2 -4.99 24.74 -48.90
CA LYS A 2 -5.16 23.48 -48.16
C LYS A 2 -3.97 22.59 -48.49
N LYS A 3 -3.20 22.13 -47.52
CA LYS A 3 -2.23 21.04 -47.70
C LYS A 3 -2.76 19.82 -46.96
N SER A 4 -3.23 18.86 -47.74
CA SER A 4 -3.62 17.52 -47.37
C SER A 4 -2.36 16.69 -47.15
N PHE A 5 -2.20 16.09 -45.98
CA PHE A 5 -1.15 15.11 -45.71
C PHE A 5 -1.78 13.72 -45.72
N PHE A 6 -1.52 12.98 -46.76
CA PHE A 6 -1.87 11.57 -46.92
C PHE A 6 -0.93 10.72 -46.09
N PHE A 7 -1.46 10.03 -45.09
CA PHE A 7 -0.69 9.03 -44.36
C PHE A 7 -0.88 7.66 -45.00
N TYR A 8 0.16 7.14 -45.57
CA TYR A 8 0.22 5.78 -46.11
C TYR A 8 0.33 4.78 -44.97
N ILE A 9 -0.70 3.94 -44.83
CA ILE A 9 -0.68 2.80 -43.93
C ILE A 9 -0.09 1.63 -44.68
N LEU A 10 1.12 1.22 -44.30
CA LEU A 10 1.78 0.02 -44.79
C LEU A 10 1.34 -1.18 -43.92
N PHE A 11 0.50 -2.03 -44.47
CA PHE A 11 0.10 -3.31 -43.90
C PHE A 11 1.23 -4.33 -44.15
N ILE A 12 1.92 -4.80 -43.11
CA ILE A 12 2.79 -5.97 -43.22
C ILE A 12 2.06 -7.15 -42.61
N LEU A 13 1.59 -8.03 -43.48
CA LEU A 13 1.12 -9.37 -43.15
C LEU A 13 2.36 -10.28 -42.97
N ILE A 14 2.57 -10.79 -41.79
CA ILE A 14 3.48 -11.93 -41.59
C ILE A 14 2.60 -13.14 -41.27
N ALA A 15 2.51 -14.02 -42.26
CA ALA A 15 1.92 -15.34 -42.11
C ALA A 15 2.96 -16.29 -41.56
N SER A 16 2.54 -17.01 -40.62
CA SER A 16 2.82 -18.29 -40.38
C SER A 16 3.78 -19.22 -39.99
N CYS A 17 3.77 -20.07 -39.69
CA CYS A 17 3.95 -21.55 -39.77
C CYS A 17 4.08 -22.22 -38.44
N ASN A 18 3.07 -23.00 -38.25
CA ASN A 18 2.98 -24.14 -37.35
C ASN A 18 3.93 -25.25 -37.80
N GLN A 19 4.79 -25.76 -36.93
CA GLN A 19 5.30 -27.12 -37.04
C GLN A 19 5.45 -27.76 -35.67
N ASN A 20 4.61 -28.78 -35.47
CA ASN A 20 4.79 -29.84 -34.51
C ASN A 20 6.02 -30.67 -34.91
N GLU A 21 6.90 -30.90 -33.94
CA GLU A 21 7.68 -32.13 -33.91
C GLU A 21 7.95 -32.58 -32.48
N LYS A 22 7.54 -33.83 -32.23
CA LYS A 22 7.90 -34.61 -31.07
C LYS A 22 9.31 -35.14 -31.24
N THR A 23 10.11 -35.19 -30.19
CA THR A 23 10.80 -36.41 -29.74
C THR A 23 11.86 -36.11 -28.69
N SER A 24 11.61 -36.61 -27.51
CA SER A 24 12.45 -37.36 -26.57
C SER A 24 13.84 -36.87 -26.11
N THR A 25 13.92 -36.88 -24.77
CA THR A 25 14.98 -37.48 -23.93
C THR A 25 16.29 -36.70 -23.76
N ASP A 26 16.51 -36.09 -22.63
CA ASP A 26 17.30 -36.56 -21.49
C ASP A 26 17.80 -35.42 -20.58
N LYS A 27 17.71 -35.68 -19.29
CA LYS A 27 18.58 -35.30 -18.17
C LYS A 27 18.60 -33.89 -17.60
N ASN A 28 17.96 -33.86 -16.41
CA ASN A 28 18.47 -33.28 -15.17
C ASN A 28 19.00 -31.84 -15.23
N ASP A 29 18.10 -30.91 -14.93
CA ASP A 29 18.46 -29.88 -13.95
C ASP A 29 17.29 -29.72 -12.96
N THR A 30 17.54 -30.19 -11.74
CA THR A 30 16.59 -30.19 -10.63
C THR A 30 16.58 -28.79 -10.04
N GLY A 31 15.98 -27.86 -10.72
CA GLY A 31 15.49 -26.63 -10.13
C GLY A 31 14.28 -26.97 -9.27
N SER A 32 14.51 -27.39 -8.04
CA SER A 32 13.50 -27.60 -7.04
C SER A 32 12.72 -26.32 -6.79
N PHE A 33 11.64 -26.13 -7.52
CA PHE A 33 10.55 -25.29 -7.05
C PHE A 33 9.97 -26.03 -5.84
N ILE A 34 10.38 -25.61 -4.65
CA ILE A 34 9.74 -26.03 -3.42
C ILE A 34 8.33 -25.46 -3.49
N ASP A 35 7.38 -26.32 -3.88
CA ASP A 35 5.97 -26.05 -3.75
C ASP A 35 5.67 -25.86 -2.26
N SER A 36 5.44 -24.61 -1.87
CA SER A 36 5.17 -24.18 -0.49
C SER A 36 3.92 -24.86 0.11
N ASN A 37 3.16 -25.60 -0.70
CA ASN A 37 1.99 -26.36 -0.25
C ASN A 37 2.32 -27.74 0.33
N THR A 38 3.58 -28.20 0.26
CA THR A 38 3.92 -29.58 0.65
C THR A 38 4.17 -29.74 2.15
N LEU A 39 4.31 -28.65 2.92
CA LEU A 39 4.63 -28.75 4.36
C LEU A 39 3.49 -28.32 5.30
N GLY A 40 2.35 -27.86 4.79
CA GLY A 40 1.19 -27.56 5.65
C GLY A 40 1.44 -26.54 6.77
N LEU A 41 2.59 -25.84 6.75
CA LEU A 41 2.89 -24.80 7.68
C LEU A 41 2.22 -23.50 7.20
N PRO A 42 1.45 -22.81 8.04
CA PRO A 42 0.93 -21.51 7.70
C PRO A 42 2.12 -20.58 7.40
N VAL A 43 2.15 -19.99 6.20
CA VAL A 43 3.09 -18.91 5.89
C VAL A 43 2.65 -17.72 6.73
N THR A 44 3.11 -17.66 7.96
CA THR A 44 2.91 -16.50 8.82
C THR A 44 3.81 -15.39 8.28
N ASN A 45 3.21 -14.29 7.86
CA ASN A 45 3.97 -13.07 7.63
C ASN A 45 4.21 -12.43 9.00
N PRO A 46 5.45 -12.45 9.53
CA PRO A 46 5.70 -11.98 10.89
C PRO A 46 5.31 -10.51 11.12
N ASP A 47 5.27 -9.70 10.07
CA ASP A 47 4.82 -8.31 10.15
C ASP A 47 3.31 -8.19 10.44
N MET A 48 2.54 -9.25 10.24
CA MET A 48 1.09 -9.25 10.48
C MET A 48 0.72 -9.61 11.92
N GLU A 49 1.68 -10.07 12.71
CA GLU A 49 1.47 -10.31 14.14
C GLU A 49 1.71 -9.03 14.95
N ASP A 50 1.05 -8.92 16.10
CA ASP A 50 1.29 -7.81 17.02
C ASP A 50 2.33 -8.21 18.07
N ASP A 51 3.17 -7.26 18.47
CA ASP A 51 3.94 -7.41 19.68
C ASP A 51 3.03 -7.30 20.91
N SER A 52 3.23 -8.14 21.88
CA SER A 52 2.46 -8.14 23.15
C SER A 52 2.78 -6.94 24.04
N VAL A 53 3.94 -6.31 23.80
CA VAL A 53 4.47 -5.15 24.53
C VAL A 53 5.17 -4.24 23.53
N PHE A 54 4.94 -2.94 23.64
CA PHE A 54 5.65 -1.94 22.85
C PHE A 54 7.12 -1.78 23.31
N ALA A 55 7.94 -1.12 22.48
CA ALA A 55 9.35 -0.90 22.79
C ALA A 55 9.58 -0.09 24.08
N ASP A 56 8.62 0.74 24.50
CA ASP A 56 8.63 1.49 25.77
C ASP A 56 8.15 0.68 26.98
N GLY A 57 7.81 -0.60 26.81
CA GLY A 57 7.31 -1.48 27.84
C GLY A 57 5.79 -1.39 28.09
N SER A 58 5.08 -0.51 27.42
CA SER A 58 3.63 -0.41 27.52
C SER A 58 2.91 -1.52 26.77
N LYS A 59 1.68 -1.83 27.16
CA LYS A 59 0.84 -2.80 26.44
C LYS A 59 -0.08 -2.09 25.45
N PRO A 60 -0.19 -2.62 24.21
CA PRO A 60 -1.14 -2.06 23.25
C PRO A 60 -2.58 -2.21 23.73
N SER A 61 -3.40 -1.20 23.51
CA SER A 61 -4.85 -1.29 23.72
C SER A 61 -5.46 -2.34 22.78
N PRO A 62 -6.59 -2.97 23.12
CA PRO A 62 -7.33 -3.81 22.20
C PRO A 62 -7.74 -3.07 20.91
N TRP A 63 -7.87 -3.79 19.80
CA TRP A 63 -8.19 -3.18 18.50
C TRP A 63 -9.60 -2.59 18.41
N ASP A 64 -10.54 -3.17 19.14
CA ASP A 64 -11.92 -2.69 19.23
C ASP A 64 -12.02 -1.29 19.87
N VAL A 65 -11.11 -0.95 20.79
CA VAL A 65 -11.00 0.42 21.36
C VAL A 65 -10.74 1.46 20.27
N ALA A 66 -9.99 1.09 19.21
CA ALA A 66 -9.74 1.94 18.06
C ALA A 66 -10.83 1.83 16.97
N GLY A 67 -11.86 1.03 17.19
CA GLY A 67 -12.90 0.76 16.20
C GLY A 67 -12.41 -0.06 15.00
N ILE A 68 -11.32 -0.82 15.15
CA ILE A 68 -10.74 -1.63 14.07
C ILE A 68 -11.30 -3.05 14.15
N THR A 69 -12.00 -3.47 13.11
CA THR A 69 -12.62 -4.80 13.02
C THR A 69 -11.82 -5.76 12.15
N ASN A 70 -10.97 -5.24 11.26
CA ASN A 70 -10.11 -6.06 10.40
C ASN A 70 -8.66 -5.58 10.46
N VAL A 71 -7.91 -6.13 11.39
CA VAL A 71 -6.50 -5.78 11.65
C VAL A 71 -5.61 -6.11 10.47
N PHE A 72 -5.84 -7.26 9.81
CA PHE A 72 -5.06 -7.67 8.65
C PHE A 72 -5.21 -6.66 7.50
N ALA A 73 -6.45 -6.27 7.18
CA ALA A 73 -6.71 -5.28 6.15
C ALA A 73 -6.12 -3.90 6.49
N LEU A 74 -6.14 -3.50 7.77
CA LEU A 74 -5.46 -2.27 8.23
C LEU A 74 -3.95 -2.33 7.96
N LYS A 75 -3.30 -3.45 8.28
CA LYS A 75 -1.86 -3.60 8.06
C LYS A 75 -1.49 -3.59 6.57
N ILE A 76 -2.32 -4.18 5.71
CA ILE A 76 -2.18 -4.06 4.26
C ILE A 76 -2.34 -2.59 3.83
N PHE A 77 -3.38 -1.89 4.31
CA PHE A 77 -3.57 -0.48 4.03
C PHE A 77 -2.34 0.37 4.39
N ILE A 78 -1.71 0.10 5.54
CA ILE A 78 -0.50 0.82 5.95
C ILE A 78 0.69 0.50 5.02
N LYS A 79 0.87 -0.75 4.59
CA LYS A 79 1.90 -1.13 3.59
C LYS A 79 1.68 -0.41 2.26
N ASP A 80 0.44 -0.36 1.79
CA ASP A 80 0.09 0.37 0.56
C ASP A 80 0.36 1.86 0.72
N LEU A 81 0.04 2.44 1.88
CA LEU A 81 0.36 3.84 2.18
C LEU A 81 1.86 4.10 2.18
N GLN A 82 2.68 3.20 2.78
CA GLN A 82 4.14 3.28 2.74
C GLN A 82 4.65 3.32 1.29
N TYR A 83 4.14 2.43 0.44
CA TYR A 83 4.48 2.39 -0.97
C TYR A 83 4.07 3.68 -1.71
N MET A 84 2.84 4.16 -1.51
CA MET A 84 2.33 5.37 -2.16
C MET A 84 3.13 6.61 -1.75
N VAL A 85 3.47 6.73 -0.46
CA VAL A 85 4.26 7.85 0.07
C VAL A 85 5.70 7.83 -0.45
N ALA A 86 6.32 6.65 -0.53
CA ALA A 86 7.66 6.49 -1.07
C ALA A 86 7.76 6.84 -2.57
N ASN A 87 6.66 6.67 -3.32
CA ASN A 87 6.60 6.95 -4.75
C ASN A 87 5.90 8.28 -5.09
N ASP A 88 5.57 9.09 -4.10
CA ASP A 88 4.84 10.35 -4.28
C ASP A 88 3.53 10.20 -5.09
N ASN A 89 2.80 9.10 -4.88
CA ASN A 89 1.53 8.82 -5.53
C ASN A 89 0.42 9.71 -4.97
N THR A 90 0.56 11.00 -5.17
CA THR A 90 -0.24 12.07 -4.56
C THR A 90 -1.74 11.89 -4.79
N GLU A 91 -2.13 11.52 -6.01
CA GLU A 91 -3.54 11.28 -6.37
C GLU A 91 -4.14 10.11 -5.58
N GLU A 92 -3.41 9.00 -5.44
CA GLU A 92 -3.91 7.84 -4.69
C GLU A 92 -3.97 8.13 -3.20
N ILE A 93 -2.95 8.77 -2.63
CA ILE A 93 -2.95 9.20 -1.23
C ILE A 93 -4.15 10.10 -0.96
N SER A 94 -4.46 11.04 -1.87
CA SER A 94 -5.59 11.96 -1.72
C SER A 94 -6.96 11.27 -1.57
N LYS A 95 -7.13 10.08 -2.13
CA LYS A 95 -8.36 9.26 -2.03
C LYS A 95 -8.49 8.58 -0.66
N LEU A 96 -7.38 8.41 0.03
CA LEU A 96 -7.35 7.79 1.36
C LEU A 96 -7.69 8.77 2.48
N ILE A 97 -7.77 10.06 2.20
CA ILE A 97 -8.01 11.10 3.20
C ILE A 97 -9.50 11.28 3.46
N ARG A 98 -9.87 11.40 4.73
CA ARG A 98 -11.17 11.90 5.16
C ARG A 98 -11.14 13.42 5.14
N TYR A 99 -11.95 14.03 4.29
CA TYR A 99 -12.08 15.48 4.25
C TYR A 99 -13.27 15.97 5.08
N PRO A 100 -13.16 17.16 5.72
CA PRO A 100 -11.97 18.00 5.81
C PRO A 100 -10.89 17.38 6.72
N LEU A 101 -9.62 17.48 6.30
CA LEU A 101 -8.50 17.00 7.12
C LEU A 101 -8.21 17.98 8.28
N ASN A 102 -8.36 19.28 8.02
CA ASN A 102 -8.26 20.37 8.99
C ASN A 102 -8.94 21.64 8.46
N SER A 103 -8.76 22.79 9.13
CA SER A 103 -9.37 24.07 8.74
C SER A 103 -8.89 24.60 7.37
N THR A 104 -7.71 24.19 6.92
CA THR A 104 -7.09 24.64 5.66
C THR A 104 -7.29 23.65 4.53
N ILE A 105 -7.19 22.35 4.82
CA ILE A 105 -7.30 21.26 3.84
C ILE A 105 -8.69 20.68 3.92
N LYS A 106 -9.62 21.27 3.17
CA LYS A 106 -11.04 20.92 3.19
C LYS A 106 -11.45 19.96 2.09
N THR A 107 -10.68 19.94 1.00
CA THR A 107 -10.98 19.17 -0.21
C THR A 107 -9.76 18.42 -0.72
N LYS A 108 -10.00 17.46 -1.63
CA LYS A 108 -8.95 16.79 -2.38
C LYS A 108 -8.05 17.80 -3.10
N SER A 109 -8.64 18.83 -3.72
CA SER A 109 -7.89 19.87 -4.45
C SER A 109 -6.94 20.64 -3.54
N ASP A 110 -7.37 20.97 -2.31
CA ASP A 110 -6.51 21.63 -1.32
C ASP A 110 -5.32 20.76 -0.94
N PHE A 111 -5.58 19.45 -0.75
CA PHE A 111 -4.52 18.49 -0.44
C PHE A 111 -3.50 18.39 -1.59
N LEU A 112 -3.97 18.23 -2.83
CA LEU A 112 -3.11 18.13 -4.00
C LEU A 112 -2.24 19.39 -4.17
N ALA A 113 -2.84 20.57 -4.02
CA ALA A 113 -2.12 21.85 -4.08
C ALA A 113 -1.10 22.04 -2.95
N GLY A 114 -1.40 21.46 -1.78
CA GLY A 114 -0.57 21.57 -0.59
C GLY A 114 0.34 20.37 -0.29
N TYR A 115 0.39 19.36 -1.15
CA TYR A 115 0.98 18.06 -0.88
C TYR A 115 2.35 18.13 -0.18
N ASN A 116 3.32 18.84 -0.76
CA ASN A 116 4.67 18.92 -0.22
C ASN A 116 4.77 19.63 1.15
N LYS A 117 3.74 20.42 1.51
CA LYS A 117 3.65 21.07 2.82
C LYS A 117 2.97 20.19 3.87
N ILE A 118 2.19 19.23 3.41
CA ILE A 118 1.43 18.29 4.25
C ILE A 118 2.25 17.02 4.44
N ILE A 119 2.68 16.41 3.35
CA ILE A 119 3.54 15.22 3.34
C ILE A 119 5.01 15.67 3.29
N THR A 120 5.45 16.26 4.38
CA THR A 120 6.83 16.74 4.54
C THR A 120 7.82 15.57 4.56
N PRO A 121 9.14 15.80 4.39
CA PRO A 121 10.16 14.76 4.55
C PRO A 121 10.05 14.03 5.90
N LYS A 122 9.69 14.74 6.98
CA LYS A 122 9.48 14.17 8.30
C LYS A 122 8.30 13.18 8.31
N VAL A 123 7.16 13.53 7.67
CA VAL A 123 6.00 12.64 7.54
C VAL A 123 6.35 11.44 6.69
N LYS A 124 7.07 11.61 5.57
CA LYS A 124 7.52 10.50 4.72
C LYS A 124 8.40 9.53 5.49
N ASP A 125 9.37 10.02 6.23
CA ASP A 125 10.26 9.20 7.08
C ASP A 125 9.47 8.46 8.16
N ALA A 126 8.54 9.13 8.82
CA ALA A 126 7.68 8.54 9.85
C ALA A 126 6.79 7.42 9.29
N VAL A 127 6.20 7.61 8.10
CA VAL A 127 5.41 6.57 7.43
C VAL A 127 6.30 5.40 7.00
N ALA A 128 7.46 5.68 6.40
CA ALA A 128 8.39 4.64 5.94
C ALA A 128 8.88 3.74 7.08
N LYS A 129 9.09 4.32 8.27
CA LYS A 129 9.58 3.61 9.47
C LYS A 129 8.48 2.98 10.32
N ALA A 130 7.20 3.13 9.94
CA ALA A 130 6.10 2.59 10.72
C ALA A 130 6.22 1.08 10.89
N ASN A 131 6.28 0.62 12.15
CA ASN A 131 6.38 -0.78 12.50
C ASN A 131 4.97 -1.37 12.65
N LEU A 132 4.61 -2.32 11.77
CA LEU A 132 3.28 -2.94 11.77
C LEU A 132 3.00 -3.84 12.97
N ARG A 133 4.03 -4.24 13.71
CA ARG A 133 3.91 -5.03 14.94
C ARG A 133 3.60 -4.14 16.16
N GLN A 134 3.91 -2.84 16.08
CA GLN A 134 3.85 -1.88 17.18
C GLN A 134 2.98 -0.66 16.83
N ILE A 135 1.79 -0.91 16.28
CA ILE A 135 0.86 0.17 15.92
C ILE A 135 0.17 0.68 17.20
N PHE A 136 0.45 1.92 17.58
CA PHE A 136 -0.27 2.58 18.65
C PHE A 136 -1.75 2.79 18.28
N ARG A 137 -2.65 2.62 19.26
CA ARG A 137 -4.09 2.71 19.06
C ARG A 137 -4.83 3.17 20.31
N ASN A 138 -5.85 3.97 20.11
CA ASN A 138 -6.78 4.41 21.17
C ASN A 138 -8.17 4.72 20.57
N TYR A 139 -9.08 5.29 21.35
CA TYR A 139 -10.45 5.62 20.92
C TYR A 139 -10.53 6.59 19.71
N LYS A 140 -9.46 7.27 19.33
CA LYS A 140 -9.41 8.14 18.15
C LYS A 140 -9.09 7.37 16.86
N GLY A 141 -8.59 6.15 16.98
CA GLY A 141 -8.11 5.33 15.86
C GLY A 141 -6.70 4.81 16.10
N VAL A 142 -5.99 4.56 15.03
CA VAL A 142 -4.60 4.09 15.04
C VAL A 142 -3.64 5.19 14.60
N MET A 143 -2.43 5.15 15.12
CA MET A 143 -1.39 6.14 14.89
C MET A 143 -0.12 5.47 14.41
N ILE A 144 0.50 6.03 13.38
CA ILE A 144 1.81 5.62 12.88
C ILE A 144 2.77 6.80 12.90
N GLY A 145 4.09 6.49 13.02
CA GLY A 145 5.16 7.47 12.95
C GLY A 145 5.08 8.53 14.05
N ASP A 146 4.96 8.11 15.32
CA ASP A 146 4.93 8.98 16.50
C ASP A 146 3.90 10.13 16.39
N GLY A 147 2.74 9.83 15.85
CA GLY A 147 1.65 10.79 15.68
C GLY A 147 1.63 11.50 14.33
N ALA A 148 2.53 11.18 13.41
CA ALA A 148 2.57 11.81 12.10
C ALA A 148 1.30 11.57 11.29
N VAL A 149 0.75 10.35 11.33
CA VAL A 149 -0.47 10.00 10.61
C VAL A 149 -1.43 9.25 11.52
N TRP A 150 -2.69 9.68 11.52
CA TRP A 150 -3.79 8.99 12.19
C TRP A 150 -4.75 8.39 11.17
N ILE A 151 -5.19 7.15 11.44
CA ILE A 151 -6.05 6.36 10.58
C ILE A 151 -7.24 5.88 11.39
N ALA A 152 -8.43 5.92 10.79
CA ALA A 152 -9.64 5.33 11.34
C ALA A 152 -10.29 4.38 10.33
N GLN A 153 -11.04 3.42 10.81
CA GLN A 153 -11.90 2.58 9.99
C GLN A 153 -13.26 3.25 9.79
N GLU A 154 -13.72 3.33 8.54
CA GLU A 154 -15.04 3.83 8.16
C GLU A 154 -15.78 2.76 7.36
N GLY A 155 -16.67 2.03 8.01
CA GLY A 155 -17.30 0.86 7.40
C GLY A 155 -16.29 -0.24 7.09
N LYS A 156 -16.07 -0.53 5.80
CA LYS A 156 -15.06 -1.50 5.34
C LYS A 156 -13.73 -0.86 4.98
N ASP A 157 -13.69 0.46 4.86
CA ASP A 157 -12.53 1.21 4.38
C ASP A 157 -11.72 1.81 5.53
N PHE A 158 -10.47 2.13 5.25
CA PHE A 158 -9.62 2.91 6.14
C PHE A 158 -9.40 4.30 5.58
N LYS A 159 -9.37 5.30 6.45
CA LYS A 159 -9.15 6.70 6.07
C LYS A 159 -8.09 7.36 6.94
N ILE A 160 -7.27 8.18 6.32
CA ILE A 160 -6.37 9.09 7.02
C ILE A 160 -7.22 10.23 7.57
N ILE A 161 -7.21 10.39 8.88
CA ILE A 161 -8.06 11.36 9.60
C ILE A 161 -7.29 12.56 10.14
N ALA A 162 -5.96 12.44 10.26
CA ALA A 162 -5.07 13.56 10.58
C ALA A 162 -3.66 13.29 10.05
N ILE A 163 -2.96 14.36 9.69
CA ILE A 163 -1.54 14.38 9.36
C ILE A 163 -0.91 15.54 10.11
N ASN A 164 0.12 15.24 10.91
CA ASN A 164 0.88 16.19 11.72
C ASN A 164 2.30 16.30 11.16
N SER A 165 2.62 17.42 10.56
CA SER A 165 3.91 17.72 9.93
C SER A 165 4.83 18.52 10.84
#